data_05ea37c167654edcc1192670ad0f339f
#
_entry.id   05ea37c167654edcc1192670ad0f339f
#
_cell.length_a   1.000
_cell.length_b   1.000
_cell.length_c   1.000
_cell.angle_alpha   90.00
_cell.angle_beta   90.00
_cell.angle_gamma   90.00
#
_symmetry.space_group_name_H-M   'P 1'
#
loop_
_entity.id
_entity.type
_entity.pdbx_description
1 polymer ?
#
loop_
_entity_poly.entity_id
_entity_poly.type
_entity_poly.pdbx_seq_one_letter_code
_entity_poly.pdbx_strand_id
1 'polypeptide(L)'
;MPDIKQMFLDGREKGYERNRKNQREKDWRKGRKEAQVQVESIKILEKIKQTEKSEKTEKSEREELLRIEHLSVTFTQYDGWFSKKTLPVIRDLSLSVSRGEMVAVVGSSGSGKSLLAHAVMGVLPYNGSCGGDIYYKGKKLTEKWVRKLRGHEIVLVPQSVSYLDPLMKVGEQVAGGKERASLEKGRKALGRYGLDKEVDQMYPFELSGGMARRVLIGTAVVEQPQLVIADEPTPGLHLEAAVRVLSHFREIADQGAGVLLITHDLELALKTADRIVVFYAGTAVEEAATVDFNQEAALRHPYTRALFRAMPEHGFAPEPGIQPYVRDLPEGCPYGPRCPKHRTECSREVPYVPYQGGRVRCICPGDESEILEEINTWDEYQKEEGAGS
;
A
#
# COMPACT_ATOMS: atom_id res chain seq x y z
N MET A 1 -38.80 9.32 -71.99
CA MET A 1 -38.75 9.68 -70.55
C MET A 1 -37.90 8.65 -69.88
N PRO A 2 -36.76 8.97 -69.27
CA PRO A 2 -35.96 7.98 -68.57
C PRO A 2 -36.68 7.56 -67.30
N ASP A 3 -36.56 6.26 -66.99
CA ASP A 3 -37.27 5.54 -65.93
C ASP A 3 -36.85 6.05 -64.53
N ILE A 4 -37.78 6.77 -63.89
CA ILE A 4 -37.58 7.38 -62.57
C ILE A 4 -37.20 6.34 -61.51
N LYS A 5 -37.62 5.06 -61.70
CA LYS A 5 -37.22 3.94 -60.82
C LYS A 5 -35.73 3.63 -60.89
N GLN A 6 -35.11 3.74 -62.06
CA GLN A 6 -33.66 3.46 -62.23
C GLN A 6 -32.81 4.53 -61.54
N MET A 7 -33.22 5.79 -61.59
CA MET A 7 -32.54 6.89 -60.90
C MET A 7 -32.60 6.76 -59.34
N PHE A 8 -33.70 6.24 -58.80
CA PHE A 8 -33.82 5.96 -57.35
C PHE A 8 -32.98 4.78 -56.87
N LEU A 9 -32.81 3.77 -57.70
CA LEU A 9 -31.96 2.62 -57.39
C LEU A 9 -30.47 2.99 -57.42
N ASP A 10 -30.02 3.68 -58.44
CA ASP A 10 -28.63 4.19 -58.54
C ASP A 10 -28.26 5.20 -57.42
N GLY A 11 -29.20 6.01 -56.97
CA GLY A 11 -29.00 6.93 -55.83
C GLY A 11 -28.82 6.20 -54.50
N ARG A 12 -29.54 5.09 -54.28
CA ARG A 12 -29.42 4.24 -53.08
C ARG A 12 -28.11 3.46 -53.06
N GLU A 13 -27.69 2.89 -54.21
CA GLU A 13 -26.41 2.15 -54.29
C GLU A 13 -25.22 3.09 -54.07
N LYS A 14 -25.18 4.27 -54.64
CA LYS A 14 -24.12 5.28 -54.39
C LYS A 14 -24.11 5.76 -52.94
N GLY A 15 -25.26 5.86 -52.30
CA GLY A 15 -25.38 6.20 -50.88
C GLY A 15 -24.82 5.07 -49.99
N TYR A 16 -25.09 3.80 -50.32
CA TYR A 16 -24.59 2.66 -49.58
C TYR A 16 -23.06 2.48 -49.70
N GLU A 17 -22.52 2.67 -50.89
CA GLU A 17 -21.08 2.59 -51.15
C GLU A 17 -20.33 3.75 -50.42
N ARG A 18 -20.89 4.95 -50.40
CA ARG A 18 -20.33 6.10 -49.69
C ARG A 18 -20.30 5.90 -48.16
N ASN A 19 -21.37 5.31 -47.62
CA ASN A 19 -21.43 4.93 -46.21
C ASN A 19 -20.44 3.81 -45.84
N ARG A 20 -20.27 2.80 -46.66
CA ARG A 20 -19.30 1.71 -46.50
C ARG A 20 -17.85 2.26 -46.55
N LYS A 21 -17.57 3.19 -47.43
CA LYS A 21 -16.24 3.82 -47.53
C LYS A 21 -15.93 4.67 -46.32
N ASN A 22 -16.88 5.45 -45.83
CA ASN A 22 -16.77 6.25 -44.63
C ASN A 22 -16.59 5.39 -43.36
N GLN A 23 -17.28 4.24 -43.28
CA GLN A 23 -17.13 3.35 -42.14
C GLN A 23 -15.75 2.68 -42.13
N ARG A 24 -15.28 2.18 -43.32
CA ARG A 24 -13.92 1.64 -43.43
C ARG A 24 -12.83 2.63 -43.09
N GLU A 25 -13.01 3.90 -43.43
CA GLU A 25 -12.04 4.95 -43.10
C GLU A 25 -12.03 5.30 -41.59
N LYS A 26 -13.20 5.25 -40.92
CA LYS A 26 -13.31 5.38 -39.46
C LYS A 26 -12.66 4.19 -38.74
N ASP A 27 -12.89 2.97 -39.18
CA ASP A 27 -12.33 1.76 -38.61
C ASP A 27 -10.81 1.71 -38.80
N TRP A 28 -10.31 2.15 -39.97
CA TRP A 28 -8.87 2.27 -40.25
C TRP A 28 -8.18 3.33 -39.36
N ARG A 29 -8.83 4.48 -39.16
CA ARG A 29 -8.31 5.56 -38.28
C ARG A 29 -8.31 5.11 -36.80
N LYS A 30 -9.32 4.33 -36.40
CA LYS A 30 -9.39 3.74 -35.06
C LYS A 30 -8.28 2.73 -34.85
N GLY A 31 -8.09 1.77 -35.75
CA GLY A 31 -7.02 0.78 -35.70
C GLY A 31 -5.62 1.40 -35.73
N ARG A 32 -5.42 2.51 -36.46
CA ARG A 32 -4.14 3.23 -36.48
C ARG A 32 -3.84 3.94 -35.16
N LYS A 33 -4.87 4.50 -34.48
CA LYS A 33 -4.71 5.07 -33.14
C LYS A 33 -4.41 4.00 -32.10
N GLU A 34 -5.10 2.86 -32.16
CA GLU A 34 -4.85 1.73 -31.26
C GLU A 34 -3.44 1.16 -31.45
N ALA A 35 -2.97 1.00 -32.68
CA ALA A 35 -1.60 0.59 -32.99
C ALA A 35 -0.55 1.61 -32.49
N GLN A 36 -0.84 2.89 -32.59
CA GLN A 36 0.07 3.95 -32.13
C GLN A 36 0.18 4.00 -30.61
N VAL A 37 -0.94 3.80 -29.90
CA VAL A 37 -0.97 3.63 -28.44
C VAL A 37 -0.19 2.40 -28.00
N GLN A 38 -0.33 1.29 -28.75
CA GLN A 38 0.38 0.04 -28.46
C GLN A 38 1.90 0.17 -28.65
N VAL A 39 2.36 0.88 -29.68
CA VAL A 39 3.79 1.16 -29.93
C VAL A 39 4.36 2.11 -28.85
N GLU A 40 3.59 3.09 -28.42
CA GLU A 40 3.99 4.01 -27.36
C GLU A 40 4.07 3.29 -26.01
N SER A 41 3.12 2.39 -25.72
CA SER A 41 3.13 1.52 -24.54
C SER A 41 4.33 0.58 -24.52
N ILE A 42 4.71 0.01 -25.66
CA ILE A 42 5.90 -0.85 -25.80
C ILE A 42 7.18 -0.03 -25.52
N LYS A 43 7.29 1.19 -26.05
CA LYS A 43 8.45 2.05 -25.78
C LYS A 43 8.57 2.48 -24.33
N ILE A 44 7.43 2.70 -23.67
CA ILE A 44 7.39 2.99 -22.22
C ILE A 44 7.84 1.76 -21.44
N LEU A 45 7.37 0.55 -21.79
CA LEU A 45 7.78 -0.70 -21.17
C LEU A 45 9.26 -1.02 -21.38
N GLU A 46 9.81 -0.72 -22.55
CA GLU A 46 11.26 -0.87 -22.81
C GLU A 46 12.11 0.12 -22.00
N LYS A 47 11.62 1.34 -21.83
CA LYS A 47 12.26 2.36 -20.99
C LYS A 47 12.23 1.97 -19.51
N ILE A 48 11.10 1.43 -19.04
CA ILE A 48 10.93 0.90 -17.68
C ILE A 48 11.90 -0.27 -17.45
N LYS A 49 12.01 -1.24 -18.39
CA LYS A 49 12.94 -2.37 -18.30
C LYS A 49 14.43 -1.95 -18.28
N GLN A 50 14.78 -0.88 -18.97
CA GLN A 50 16.16 -0.35 -18.93
C GLN A 50 16.45 0.36 -17.60
N THR A 51 15.46 1.04 -17.03
CA THR A 51 15.54 1.67 -15.70
C THR A 51 15.62 0.60 -14.60
N GLU A 52 14.83 -0.47 -14.69
CA GLU A 52 14.84 -1.60 -13.75
C GLU A 52 16.19 -2.33 -13.67
N LYS A 53 16.96 -2.35 -14.78
CA LYS A 53 18.27 -2.99 -14.81
C LYS A 53 19.36 -2.16 -14.10
N SER A 54 19.24 -0.83 -14.11
CA SER A 54 20.09 0.07 -13.33
C SER A 54 19.66 0.14 -11.86
N GLU A 55 18.36 0.10 -11.57
CA GLU A 55 17.80 0.14 -10.22
C GLU A 55 18.10 -1.10 -9.37
N LYS A 56 18.24 -2.30 -9.98
CA LYS A 56 18.62 -3.52 -9.24
C LYS A 56 20.02 -3.42 -8.61
N THR A 57 20.92 -2.66 -9.19
CA THR A 57 22.27 -2.45 -8.66
C THR A 57 22.27 -1.37 -7.56
N GLU A 58 21.41 -0.35 -7.65
CA GLU A 58 21.31 0.73 -6.66
C GLU A 58 20.50 0.36 -5.41
N LYS A 59 19.53 -0.58 -5.52
CA LYS A 59 18.69 -1.00 -4.38
C LYS A 59 19.46 -1.68 -3.25
N SER A 60 20.60 -2.31 -3.52
CA SER A 60 21.41 -2.97 -2.48
C SER A 60 22.20 -2.02 -1.58
N GLU A 61 22.25 -0.72 -1.89
CA GLU A 61 23.03 0.28 -1.17
C GLU A 61 22.18 1.37 -0.47
N ARG A 62 20.85 1.30 -0.54
CA ARG A 62 20.00 2.33 0.08
C ARG A 62 20.05 2.25 1.61
N GLU A 63 20.28 3.40 2.26
CA GLU A 63 20.27 3.53 3.72
C GLU A 63 18.88 3.13 4.29
N GLU A 64 18.86 2.19 5.22
CA GLU A 64 17.66 1.78 5.93
C GLU A 64 17.22 2.89 6.91
N LEU A 65 16.01 3.43 6.72
CA LEU A 65 15.45 4.46 7.59
C LEU A 65 14.63 3.87 8.74
N LEU A 66 13.74 2.93 8.44
CA LEU A 66 12.89 2.27 9.41
C LEU A 66 13.10 0.76 9.30
N ARG A 67 13.32 0.10 10.44
CA ARG A 67 13.35 -1.35 10.55
C ARG A 67 12.49 -1.78 11.73
N ILE A 68 11.62 -2.71 11.48
CA ILE A 68 10.70 -3.30 12.44
C ILE A 68 11.00 -4.79 12.51
N GLU A 69 11.24 -5.30 13.71
CA GLU A 69 11.58 -6.69 13.97
C GLU A 69 10.59 -7.26 14.98
N HIS A 70 9.89 -8.32 14.56
CA HIS A 70 8.97 -9.11 15.39
C HIS A 70 7.95 -8.26 16.18
N LEU A 71 7.43 -7.20 15.53
CA LEU A 71 6.44 -6.32 16.15
C LEU A 71 5.20 -7.13 16.51
N SER A 72 4.84 -7.07 17.78
CA SER A 72 3.56 -7.56 18.29
C SER A 72 2.80 -6.43 18.99
N VAL A 73 1.47 -6.40 18.82
CA VAL A 73 0.60 -5.44 19.52
C VAL A 73 -0.54 -6.20 20.16
N THR A 74 -0.67 -6.03 21.47
CA THR A 74 -1.70 -6.70 22.27
C THR A 74 -2.52 -5.68 23.05
N PHE A 75 -3.80 -5.96 23.24
CA PHE A 75 -4.69 -5.14 24.07
C PHE A 75 -5.18 -5.94 25.27
N THR A 76 -5.15 -5.31 26.44
CA THR A 76 -5.77 -5.85 27.64
C THR A 76 -7.24 -5.40 27.71
N GLN A 77 -8.14 -6.37 27.73
CA GLN A 77 -9.56 -6.15 27.95
C GLN A 77 -10.00 -6.78 29.27
N TYR A 78 -10.97 -6.14 29.93
CA TYR A 78 -11.61 -6.73 31.11
C TYR A 78 -12.81 -7.57 30.65
N ASP A 79 -12.82 -8.85 31.05
CA ASP A 79 -13.91 -9.79 30.81
C ASP A 79 -14.61 -10.04 32.16
N GLY A 80 -15.64 -9.24 32.45
CA GLY A 80 -16.25 -9.21 33.76
C GLY A 80 -15.47 -8.41 34.81
N TRP A 81 -15.81 -8.62 36.11
CA TRP A 81 -15.30 -7.79 37.22
C TRP A 81 -13.82 -8.06 37.59
N PHE A 82 -13.29 -9.24 37.30
CA PHE A 82 -11.94 -9.64 37.75
C PHE A 82 -11.07 -10.33 36.73
N SER A 83 -11.58 -10.67 35.55
CA SER A 83 -10.80 -11.36 34.53
C SER A 83 -10.21 -10.38 33.52
N LYS A 84 -8.90 -10.50 33.26
CA LYS A 84 -8.21 -9.78 32.18
C LYS A 84 -7.95 -10.74 31.04
N LYS A 85 -8.34 -10.36 29.83
CA LYS A 85 -8.04 -11.09 28.60
C LYS A 85 -7.10 -10.28 27.74
N THR A 86 -6.02 -10.91 27.26
CA THR A 86 -5.10 -10.31 26.30
C THR A 86 -5.54 -10.66 24.90
N LEU A 87 -5.62 -9.67 24.03
CA LEU A 87 -6.03 -9.79 22.65
C LEU A 87 -4.85 -9.42 21.73
N PRO A 88 -4.16 -10.39 21.09
CA PRO A 88 -3.04 -10.14 20.19
C PRO A 88 -3.56 -9.71 18.82
N VAL A 89 -3.50 -8.41 18.50
CA VAL A 89 -3.99 -7.86 17.23
C VAL A 89 -2.92 -7.89 16.15
N ILE A 90 -1.66 -7.59 16.49
CA ILE A 90 -0.49 -7.89 15.64
C ILE A 90 0.29 -8.96 16.37
N ARG A 91 0.58 -10.08 15.68
CA ARG A 91 1.26 -11.24 16.29
C ARG A 91 2.75 -11.22 16.03
N ASP A 92 3.12 -11.01 14.75
CA ASP A 92 4.50 -10.93 14.30
C ASP A 92 4.56 -10.20 12.96
N LEU A 93 5.16 -9.02 12.97
CA LEU A 93 5.36 -8.19 11.80
C LEU A 93 6.80 -7.72 11.74
N SER A 94 7.51 -8.09 10.68
CA SER A 94 8.84 -7.57 10.38
C SER A 94 8.84 -6.96 9.00
N LEU A 95 9.31 -5.72 8.89
CA LEU A 95 9.49 -5.01 7.62
C LEU A 95 10.56 -3.93 7.76
N SER A 96 11.07 -3.45 6.65
CA SER A 96 11.94 -2.28 6.60
C SER A 96 11.47 -1.26 5.56
N VAL A 97 11.90 -0.02 5.70
CA VAL A 97 11.72 1.05 4.71
C VAL A 97 13.04 1.76 4.55
N SER A 98 13.58 1.79 3.34
CA SER A 98 14.82 2.45 3.02
C SER A 98 14.60 3.89 2.56
N ARG A 99 15.67 4.67 2.52
CA ARG A 99 15.68 6.02 1.94
C ARG A 99 15.32 5.93 0.44
N GLY A 100 14.41 6.78 0.01
CA GLY A 100 13.93 6.80 -1.37
C GLY A 100 13.00 5.65 -1.73
N GLU A 101 12.52 4.89 -0.74
CA GLU A 101 11.64 3.74 -0.94
C GLU A 101 10.21 4.04 -0.47
N MET A 102 9.24 3.53 -1.21
CA MET A 102 7.84 3.49 -0.83
C MET A 102 7.39 2.05 -0.65
N VAL A 103 7.13 1.65 0.59
CA VAL A 103 6.65 0.31 0.97
C VAL A 103 5.17 0.39 1.31
N ALA A 104 4.35 -0.44 0.69
CA ALA A 104 2.92 -0.50 0.99
C ALA A 104 2.58 -1.75 1.82
N VAL A 105 1.88 -1.56 2.94
CA VAL A 105 1.27 -2.63 3.74
C VAL A 105 -0.18 -2.77 3.32
N VAL A 106 -0.51 -3.88 2.65
CA VAL A 106 -1.84 -4.13 2.07
C VAL A 106 -2.52 -5.29 2.78
N GLY A 107 -3.81 -5.16 3.04
CA GLY A 107 -4.61 -6.22 3.66
C GLY A 107 -6.05 -5.77 3.91
N SER A 108 -6.91 -6.70 4.31
CA SER A 108 -8.32 -6.42 4.58
C SER A 108 -8.51 -5.40 5.70
N SER A 109 -9.64 -4.68 5.68
CA SER A 109 -10.03 -3.80 6.77
C SER A 109 -10.16 -4.57 8.09
N GLY A 110 -9.78 -3.95 9.21
CA GLY A 110 -9.83 -4.60 10.52
C GLY A 110 -8.69 -5.60 10.81
N SER A 111 -7.73 -5.79 9.90
CA SER A 111 -6.59 -6.70 10.12
C SER A 111 -5.53 -6.17 11.10
N GLY A 112 -5.65 -4.93 11.59
CA GLY A 112 -4.69 -4.33 12.54
C GLY A 112 -3.65 -3.39 11.92
N LYS A 113 -3.73 -3.08 10.62
CA LYS A 113 -2.72 -2.26 9.91
C LYS A 113 -2.47 -0.88 10.52
N SER A 114 -3.51 -0.17 10.93
CA SER A 114 -3.38 1.16 11.57
C SER A 114 -2.61 1.12 12.89
N LEU A 115 -2.62 -0.04 13.58
CA LEU A 115 -1.86 -0.21 14.81
C LEU A 115 -0.35 -0.26 14.58
N LEU A 116 0.08 -0.68 13.38
CA LEU A 116 1.48 -0.56 12.95
C LEU A 116 1.92 0.92 12.98
N ALA A 117 1.14 1.82 12.36
CA ALA A 117 1.42 3.26 12.38
C ALA A 117 1.47 3.80 13.81
N HIS A 118 0.51 3.43 14.64
CA HIS A 118 0.46 3.86 16.05
C HIS A 118 1.62 3.31 16.88
N ALA A 119 2.06 2.07 16.63
CA ALA A 119 3.21 1.47 17.30
C ALA A 119 4.51 2.22 16.94
N VAL A 120 4.77 2.46 15.64
CA VAL A 120 5.95 3.23 15.20
C VAL A 120 5.94 4.64 15.78
N MET A 121 4.78 5.28 15.80
CA MET A 121 4.62 6.62 16.37
C MET A 121 4.62 6.61 17.91
N GLY A 122 4.55 5.46 18.59
CA GLY A 122 4.43 5.36 20.05
C GLY A 122 3.18 6.06 20.59
N VAL A 123 2.04 5.89 19.92
CA VAL A 123 0.73 6.47 20.29
C VAL A 123 -0.34 5.40 20.46
N LEU A 124 0.06 4.19 20.84
CA LEU A 124 -0.90 3.15 21.19
C LEU A 124 -1.80 3.60 22.35
N PRO A 125 -3.05 3.16 22.40
CA PRO A 125 -3.94 3.40 23.55
C PRO A 125 -3.35 2.84 24.86
N TYR A 126 -3.77 3.39 25.98
CA TYR A 126 -3.25 3.05 27.33
C TYR A 126 -3.35 1.55 27.71
N ASN A 127 -4.30 0.84 27.13
CA ASN A 127 -4.52 -0.60 27.33
C ASN A 127 -3.79 -1.47 26.26
N GLY A 128 -3.05 -0.83 25.34
CA GLY A 128 -2.24 -1.48 24.35
C GLY A 128 -0.80 -1.65 24.81
N SER A 129 -0.18 -2.78 24.48
CA SER A 129 1.24 -3.04 24.68
C SER A 129 1.90 -3.46 23.37
N CYS A 130 3.16 -3.10 23.22
CA CYS A 130 3.97 -3.36 22.04
C CYS A 130 5.16 -4.24 22.44
N GLY A 131 5.38 -5.33 21.70
CA GLY A 131 6.58 -6.18 21.77
C GLY A 131 7.37 -6.10 20.48
N GLY A 132 8.58 -6.65 20.49
CA GLY A 132 9.51 -6.56 19.36
C GLY A 132 10.29 -5.23 19.38
N ASP A 133 11.05 -4.99 18.31
CA ASP A 133 11.95 -3.86 18.21
C ASP A 133 11.67 -3.00 16.98
N ILE A 134 11.74 -1.69 17.17
CA ILE A 134 11.62 -0.71 16.09
C ILE A 134 12.90 0.13 16.08
N TYR A 135 13.51 0.25 14.90
CA TYR A 135 14.73 1.04 14.72
C TYR A 135 14.46 2.14 13.69
N TYR A 136 15.01 3.32 13.97
CA TYR A 136 15.03 4.44 13.03
C TYR A 136 16.47 4.90 12.84
N LYS A 137 16.94 4.94 11.59
CA LYS A 137 18.35 5.23 11.24
C LYS A 137 19.34 4.38 12.07
N GLY A 138 19.08 3.08 12.16
CA GLY A 138 19.90 2.12 12.88
C GLY A 138 19.86 2.19 14.40
N LYS A 139 19.06 3.10 15.00
CA LYS A 139 18.95 3.26 16.46
C LYS A 139 17.58 2.79 16.93
N LYS A 140 17.55 2.03 18.04
CA LYS A 140 16.29 1.56 18.64
C LYS A 140 15.40 2.75 19.03
N LEU A 141 14.17 2.76 18.52
CA LEU A 141 13.20 3.83 18.71
C LEU A 141 12.55 3.72 20.10
N THR A 142 12.96 4.58 21.01
CA THR A 142 12.35 4.65 22.35
C THR A 142 11.21 5.66 22.37
N GLU A 143 10.27 5.52 23.31
CA GLU A 143 9.15 6.45 23.46
C GLU A 143 9.62 7.91 23.61
N LYS A 144 10.67 8.15 24.40
CA LYS A 144 11.25 9.49 24.61
C LYS A 144 11.84 10.07 23.33
N TRP A 145 12.41 9.20 22.48
CA TRP A 145 13.04 9.66 21.24
C TRP A 145 12.01 9.88 20.15
N VAL A 146 11.06 8.97 19.96
CA VAL A 146 9.99 9.15 18.94
C VAL A 146 9.17 10.42 19.20
N ARG A 147 8.93 10.79 20.47
CA ARG A 147 8.25 12.06 20.82
C ARG A 147 8.97 13.30 20.28
N LYS A 148 10.31 13.28 20.15
CA LYS A 148 11.09 14.37 19.58
C LYS A 148 11.08 14.40 18.06
N LEU A 149 10.88 13.25 17.43
CA LEU A 149 10.91 13.10 15.97
C LEU A 149 9.55 13.35 15.32
N ARG A 150 8.47 13.18 16.08
CA ARG A 150 7.09 13.36 15.58
C ARG A 150 6.86 14.78 15.06
N GLY A 151 6.20 14.86 13.90
CA GLY A 151 5.84 16.13 13.27
C GLY A 151 6.98 16.81 12.51
N HIS A 152 8.21 16.31 12.63
CA HIS A 152 9.39 16.85 11.95
C HIS A 152 10.08 15.80 11.07
N GLU A 153 10.77 14.83 11.67
CA GLU A 153 11.47 13.79 10.92
C GLU A 153 10.54 12.63 10.56
N ILE A 154 9.64 12.24 11.46
CA ILE A 154 8.64 11.17 11.26
C ILE A 154 7.26 11.80 11.36
N VAL A 155 6.47 11.66 10.31
CA VAL A 155 5.10 12.18 10.27
C VAL A 155 4.11 11.07 10.02
N LEU A 156 2.92 11.22 10.60
CA LEU A 156 1.78 10.37 10.37
C LEU A 156 0.71 11.17 9.62
N VAL A 157 0.25 10.63 8.49
CA VAL A 157 -1.00 11.01 7.85
C VAL A 157 -2.08 10.04 8.36
N PRO A 158 -2.91 10.43 9.33
CA PRO A 158 -3.85 9.50 9.94
C PRO A 158 -5.09 9.27 9.08
N GLN A 159 -5.80 8.17 9.34
CA GLN A 159 -7.02 7.80 8.64
C GLN A 159 -8.15 8.81 8.84
N SER A 160 -8.30 9.39 10.02
CA SER A 160 -9.39 10.30 10.35
C SER A 160 -9.04 11.77 10.13
N VAL A 161 -9.92 12.52 9.50
CA VAL A 161 -9.81 13.98 9.38
C VAL A 161 -10.10 14.72 10.70
N SER A 162 -10.59 14.02 11.73
CA SER A 162 -10.82 14.59 13.05
C SER A 162 -9.55 15.01 13.80
N TYR A 163 -8.39 14.71 13.25
CA TYR A 163 -7.10 15.22 13.76
C TYR A 163 -6.86 16.70 13.42
N LEU A 164 -7.64 17.28 12.50
CA LEU A 164 -7.63 18.73 12.29
C LEU A 164 -8.31 19.44 13.49
N ASP A 165 -7.67 20.50 14.00
CA ASP A 165 -8.25 21.31 15.07
C ASP A 165 -9.46 22.11 14.51
N PRO A 166 -10.68 21.84 14.98
CA PRO A 166 -11.89 22.50 14.46
C PRO A 166 -11.93 24.01 14.76
N LEU A 167 -11.14 24.51 15.72
CA LEU A 167 -11.14 25.92 16.16
C LEU A 167 -10.01 26.73 15.50
N MET A 168 -9.15 26.08 14.70
CA MET A 168 -8.03 26.74 14.02
C MET A 168 -8.27 26.81 12.50
N LYS A 169 -7.95 27.93 11.88
CA LYS A 169 -8.03 28.07 10.42
C LYS A 169 -7.07 27.15 9.72
N VAL A 170 -7.47 26.63 8.58
CA VAL A 170 -6.72 25.66 7.77
C VAL A 170 -5.30 26.17 7.45
N GLY A 171 -5.16 27.41 6.97
CA GLY A 171 -3.86 27.99 6.66
C GLY A 171 -2.91 28.04 7.83
N GLU A 172 -3.40 28.38 9.04
CA GLU A 172 -2.63 28.42 10.26
C GLU A 172 -2.20 27.01 10.71
N GLN A 173 -3.09 26.01 10.58
CA GLN A 173 -2.76 24.63 10.92
C GLN A 173 -1.66 24.07 10.03
N VAL A 174 -1.80 24.22 8.70
CA VAL A 174 -0.82 23.72 7.74
C VAL A 174 0.52 24.44 7.88
N ALA A 175 0.49 25.73 8.19
CA ALA A 175 1.71 26.52 8.39
C ALA A 175 2.43 26.19 9.71
N GLY A 176 1.77 25.55 10.68
CA GLY A 176 2.30 25.37 12.03
C GLY A 176 2.43 26.67 12.82
N GLY A 177 1.77 27.77 12.37
CA GLY A 177 1.82 29.07 13.01
C GLY A 177 1.26 30.21 12.16
N LYS A 178 1.39 31.44 12.69
CA LYS A 178 0.85 32.66 12.06
C LYS A 178 1.89 33.51 11.34
N GLU A 179 3.15 33.09 11.33
CA GLU A 179 4.21 33.82 10.66
C GLU A 179 4.03 33.83 9.14
N ARG A 180 4.29 34.95 8.50
CA ARG A 180 4.06 35.12 7.06
C ARG A 180 4.80 34.09 6.21
N ALA A 181 6.07 33.80 6.54
CA ALA A 181 6.86 32.81 5.81
C ALA A 181 6.28 31.40 5.95
N SER A 182 5.81 31.01 7.14
CA SER A 182 5.15 29.73 7.40
C SER A 182 3.82 29.63 6.63
N LEU A 183 3.01 30.70 6.62
CA LEU A 183 1.75 30.76 5.88
C LEU A 183 1.97 30.60 4.37
N GLU A 184 3.02 31.22 3.79
CA GLU A 184 3.38 31.06 2.39
C GLU A 184 3.82 29.62 2.06
N LYS A 185 4.57 28.98 2.96
CA LYS A 185 4.97 27.56 2.85
C LYS A 185 3.74 26.66 2.89
N GLY A 186 2.86 26.85 3.86
CA GLY A 186 1.59 26.13 3.97
C GLY A 186 0.71 26.30 2.73
N ARG A 187 0.59 27.53 2.19
CA ARG A 187 -0.15 27.83 0.97
C ARG A 187 0.40 27.04 -0.23
N LYS A 188 1.72 26.96 -0.38
CA LYS A 188 2.35 26.17 -1.47
C LYS A 188 2.02 24.68 -1.30
N ALA A 189 2.05 24.15 -0.07
CA ALA A 189 1.68 22.77 0.21
C ALA A 189 0.21 22.50 -0.17
N LEU A 190 -0.73 23.34 0.25
CA LEU A 190 -2.15 23.19 -0.09
C LEU A 190 -2.39 23.29 -1.61
N GLY A 191 -1.70 24.20 -2.31
CA GLY A 191 -1.79 24.35 -3.75
C GLY A 191 -1.41 23.08 -4.53
N ARG A 192 -0.43 22.30 -4.05
CA ARG A 192 -0.08 21.01 -4.65
C ARG A 192 -1.23 20.01 -4.66
N TYR A 193 -2.11 20.09 -3.68
CA TYR A 193 -3.30 19.25 -3.58
C TYR A 193 -4.54 19.84 -4.25
N GLY A 194 -4.39 20.92 -5.04
CA GLY A 194 -5.49 21.56 -5.75
C GLY A 194 -6.51 22.19 -4.82
N LEU A 195 -6.03 22.80 -3.73
CA LEU A 195 -6.85 23.60 -2.82
C LEU A 195 -6.64 25.09 -3.12
N ASP A 196 -7.72 25.83 -3.33
CA ASP A 196 -7.71 27.23 -3.66
C ASP A 196 -7.35 28.09 -2.44
N LYS A 197 -6.96 29.37 -2.69
CA LYS A 197 -6.47 30.27 -1.66
C LYS A 197 -7.51 30.58 -0.58
N GLU A 198 -8.77 30.53 -0.93
CA GLU A 198 -9.91 30.76 -0.03
C GLU A 198 -9.93 29.74 1.11
N VAL A 199 -9.45 28.51 0.87
CA VAL A 199 -9.38 27.42 1.86
C VAL A 199 -8.50 27.80 3.07
N ASP A 200 -7.50 28.65 2.91
CA ASP A 200 -6.63 29.08 3.99
C ASP A 200 -7.39 29.75 5.15
N GLN A 201 -8.50 30.44 4.83
CA GLN A 201 -9.33 31.18 5.79
C GLN A 201 -10.49 30.36 6.34
N MET A 202 -10.73 29.16 5.81
CA MET A 202 -11.81 28.26 6.24
C MET A 202 -11.40 27.51 7.52
N TYR A 203 -12.40 27.06 8.25
CA TYR A 203 -12.25 26.10 9.34
C TYR A 203 -12.48 24.66 8.85
N PRO A 204 -11.97 23.63 9.52
CA PRO A 204 -12.14 22.25 9.10
C PRO A 204 -13.59 21.82 8.88
N PHE A 205 -14.55 22.33 9.66
CA PHE A 205 -15.97 22.00 9.52
C PHE A 205 -16.64 22.63 8.29
N GLU A 206 -16.01 23.60 7.64
CA GLU A 206 -16.49 24.22 6.40
C GLU A 206 -16.01 23.44 5.15
N LEU A 207 -15.10 22.47 5.32
CA LEU A 207 -14.51 21.71 4.25
C LEU A 207 -15.35 20.49 3.87
N SER A 208 -15.38 20.13 2.58
CA SER A 208 -15.82 18.79 2.20
C SER A 208 -14.83 17.72 2.73
N GLY A 209 -15.30 16.47 2.89
CA GLY A 209 -14.42 15.39 3.38
C GLY A 209 -13.14 15.21 2.55
N GLY A 210 -13.24 15.34 1.22
CA GLY A 210 -12.07 15.29 0.34
C GLY A 210 -11.14 16.50 0.48
N MET A 211 -11.64 17.70 0.77
CA MET A 211 -10.81 18.88 1.07
C MET A 211 -10.10 18.69 2.41
N ALA A 212 -10.83 18.30 3.45
CA ALA A 212 -10.26 18.05 4.79
C ALA A 212 -9.14 17.00 4.74
N ARG A 213 -9.32 15.92 3.95
CA ARG A 213 -8.29 14.91 3.73
C ARG A 213 -7.03 15.51 3.10
N ARG A 214 -7.17 16.32 2.05
CA ARG A 214 -6.04 16.96 1.37
C ARG A 214 -5.33 17.99 2.25
N VAL A 215 -6.08 18.71 3.10
CA VAL A 215 -5.50 19.59 4.13
C VAL A 215 -4.67 18.80 5.13
N LEU A 216 -5.22 17.69 5.64
CA LEU A 216 -4.51 16.82 6.61
C LEU A 216 -3.19 16.29 6.04
N ILE A 217 -3.18 15.87 4.78
CA ILE A 217 -1.96 15.44 4.10
C ILE A 217 -0.97 16.61 3.96
N GLY A 218 -1.45 17.77 3.53
CA GLY A 218 -0.64 18.98 3.43
C GLY A 218 0.03 19.35 4.75
N THR A 219 -0.70 19.25 5.86
CA THR A 219 -0.17 19.51 7.21
C THR A 219 0.96 18.53 7.59
N ALA A 220 0.84 17.27 7.22
CA ALA A 220 1.84 16.26 7.55
C ALA A 220 3.15 16.45 6.76
N VAL A 221 3.09 16.87 5.49
CA VAL A 221 4.27 16.87 4.61
C VAL A 221 4.91 18.24 4.40
N VAL A 222 4.33 19.31 4.95
CA VAL A 222 4.83 20.68 4.78
C VAL A 222 6.28 20.87 5.23
N GLU A 223 6.70 20.15 6.27
CA GLU A 223 8.06 20.21 6.85
C GLU A 223 9.08 19.32 6.13
N GLN A 224 8.71 18.67 5.02
CA GLN A 224 9.58 17.77 4.26
C GLN A 224 10.20 16.66 5.14
N PRO A 225 9.38 15.80 5.75
CA PRO A 225 9.84 14.77 6.66
C PRO A 225 10.74 13.74 5.97
N GLN A 226 11.56 13.02 6.75
CA GLN A 226 12.39 11.94 6.24
C GLN A 226 11.66 10.59 6.19
N LEU A 227 10.64 10.42 7.03
CA LEU A 227 9.77 9.23 7.02
C LEU A 227 8.31 9.67 7.08
N VAL A 228 7.54 9.27 6.08
CA VAL A 228 6.08 9.47 6.04
C VAL A 228 5.40 8.14 6.29
N ILE A 229 4.51 8.09 7.27
CA ILE A 229 3.61 6.96 7.50
C ILE A 229 2.21 7.42 7.10
N ALA A 230 1.65 6.86 6.04
CA ALA A 230 0.34 7.23 5.53
C ALA A 230 -0.66 6.10 5.80
N ASP A 231 -1.58 6.33 6.74
CA ASP A 231 -2.61 5.37 7.12
C ASP A 231 -3.91 5.68 6.39
N GLU A 232 -4.25 4.84 5.42
CA GLU A 232 -5.46 4.95 4.59
C GLU A 232 -5.65 6.39 4.03
N PRO A 233 -4.71 6.94 3.25
CA PRO A 233 -4.76 8.34 2.85
C PRO A 233 -5.79 8.65 1.76
N THR A 234 -6.32 7.65 1.05
CA THR A 234 -7.16 7.81 -0.14
C THR A 234 -8.67 7.67 0.07
N PRO A 235 -9.23 6.99 1.10
CA PRO A 235 -10.67 6.87 1.26
C PRO A 235 -11.38 8.22 1.28
N GLY A 236 -12.54 8.29 0.58
CA GLY A 236 -13.31 9.53 0.44
C GLY A 236 -12.77 10.52 -0.60
N LEU A 237 -11.70 10.18 -1.32
CA LEU A 237 -11.22 10.92 -2.48
C LEU A 237 -11.75 10.28 -3.77
N HIS A 238 -12.10 11.09 -4.75
CA HIS A 238 -12.30 10.58 -6.10
C HIS A 238 -10.94 10.19 -6.73
N LEU A 239 -10.96 9.33 -7.74
CA LEU A 239 -9.76 8.67 -8.30
C LEU A 239 -8.62 9.64 -8.63
N GLU A 240 -8.91 10.76 -9.30
CA GLU A 240 -7.88 11.74 -9.67
C GLU A 240 -7.20 12.38 -8.45
N ALA A 241 -7.95 12.64 -7.37
CA ALA A 241 -7.39 13.18 -6.14
C ALA A 241 -6.57 12.11 -5.38
N ALA A 242 -7.01 10.87 -5.38
CA ALA A 242 -6.28 9.75 -4.81
C ALA A 242 -4.94 9.54 -5.53
N VAL A 243 -4.95 9.50 -6.86
CA VAL A 243 -3.73 9.40 -7.68
C VAL A 243 -2.78 10.57 -7.41
N ARG A 244 -3.28 11.80 -7.35
CA ARG A 244 -2.46 13.00 -7.05
C ARG A 244 -1.78 12.90 -5.67
N VAL A 245 -2.50 12.42 -4.66
CA VAL A 245 -1.95 12.22 -3.31
C VAL A 245 -0.83 11.17 -3.32
N LEU A 246 -1.07 10.02 -3.94
CA LEU A 246 -0.08 8.95 -4.01
C LEU A 246 1.14 9.33 -4.86
N SER A 247 0.93 10.04 -5.99
CA SER A 247 2.04 10.59 -6.78
C SER A 247 2.89 11.55 -5.97
N HIS A 248 2.29 12.37 -5.11
CA HIS A 248 3.06 13.25 -4.24
C HIS A 248 3.87 12.48 -3.18
N PHE A 249 3.31 11.40 -2.61
CA PHE A 249 4.10 10.53 -1.72
C PHE A 249 5.27 9.87 -2.47
N ARG A 250 5.06 9.47 -3.74
CA ARG A 250 6.14 8.98 -4.59
C ARG A 250 7.22 10.05 -4.81
N GLU A 251 6.83 11.28 -5.14
CA GLU A 251 7.77 12.42 -5.27
C GLU A 251 8.59 12.65 -3.99
N ILE A 252 7.95 12.55 -2.82
CA ILE A 252 8.63 12.69 -1.51
C ILE A 252 9.64 11.56 -1.33
N ALA A 253 9.29 10.33 -1.71
CA ALA A 253 10.23 9.21 -1.67
C ALA A 253 11.37 9.41 -2.66
N ASP A 254 11.12 9.83 -3.90
CA ASP A 254 12.15 10.10 -4.92
C ASP A 254 13.12 11.22 -4.49
N GLN A 255 12.68 12.11 -3.60
CA GLN A 255 13.53 13.14 -2.96
C GLN A 255 14.34 12.60 -1.78
N GLY A 256 14.28 11.31 -1.48
CA GLY A 256 15.09 10.63 -0.48
C GLY A 256 14.42 10.40 0.87
N ALA A 257 13.13 10.67 1.03
CA ALA A 257 12.38 10.22 2.20
C ALA A 257 12.00 8.74 2.09
N GLY A 258 11.70 8.07 3.20
CA GLY A 258 11.00 6.79 3.20
C GLY A 258 9.50 6.99 3.30
N VAL A 259 8.71 6.16 2.64
CA VAL A 259 7.24 6.19 2.74
C VAL A 259 6.71 4.82 3.11
N LEU A 260 5.98 4.73 4.21
CA LEU A 260 5.21 3.56 4.62
C LEU A 260 3.73 3.85 4.35
N LEU A 261 3.20 3.28 3.28
CA LEU A 261 1.78 3.39 2.90
C LEU A 261 0.99 2.23 3.50
N ILE A 262 -0.02 2.51 4.28
CA ILE A 262 -0.97 1.52 4.78
C ILE A 262 -2.28 1.70 4.01
N THR A 263 -2.74 0.65 3.34
CA THR A 263 -3.97 0.72 2.53
C THR A 263 -4.63 -0.65 2.38
N HIS A 264 -5.90 -0.66 2.01
CA HIS A 264 -6.59 -1.87 1.55
C HIS A 264 -6.69 -1.91 0.01
N ASP A 265 -6.29 -0.86 -0.68
CA ASP A 265 -6.34 -0.73 -2.12
C ASP A 265 -5.02 -1.24 -2.74
N LEU A 266 -5.02 -2.52 -3.16
CA LEU A 266 -3.87 -3.15 -3.79
C LEU A 266 -3.53 -2.51 -5.14
N GLU A 267 -4.53 -2.15 -5.95
CA GLU A 267 -4.31 -1.58 -7.28
C GLU A 267 -3.56 -0.24 -7.22
N LEU A 268 -3.98 0.65 -6.32
CA LEU A 268 -3.28 1.92 -6.11
C LEU A 268 -1.89 1.73 -5.51
N ALA A 269 -1.73 0.75 -4.60
CA ALA A 269 -0.43 0.41 -4.02
C ALA A 269 0.56 -0.07 -5.09
N LEU A 270 0.13 -0.96 -5.99
CA LEU A 270 0.96 -1.49 -7.09
C LEU A 270 1.43 -0.42 -8.08
N LYS A 271 0.66 0.65 -8.25
CA LYS A 271 1.01 1.77 -9.15
C LYS A 271 2.07 2.72 -8.57
N THR A 272 2.28 2.69 -7.25
CA THR A 272 3.06 3.74 -6.58
C THR A 272 4.18 3.24 -5.67
N ALA A 273 4.02 2.05 -5.07
CA ALA A 273 5.01 1.50 -4.17
C ALA A 273 6.11 0.71 -4.92
N ASP A 274 7.27 0.60 -4.30
CA ASP A 274 8.37 -0.26 -4.76
C ASP A 274 8.16 -1.71 -4.33
N ARG A 275 7.55 -1.90 -3.14
CA ARG A 275 7.41 -3.19 -2.48
C ARG A 275 6.09 -3.25 -1.71
N ILE A 276 5.48 -4.43 -1.72
CA ILE A 276 4.21 -4.71 -1.04
C ILE A 276 4.47 -5.70 0.10
N VAL A 277 3.99 -5.37 1.29
CA VAL A 277 3.86 -6.29 2.41
C VAL A 277 2.39 -6.68 2.55
N VAL A 278 2.08 -7.92 2.28
CA VAL A 278 0.72 -8.45 2.37
C VAL A 278 0.45 -8.86 3.82
N PHE A 279 -0.57 -8.23 4.41
CA PHE A 279 -0.92 -8.39 5.81
C PHE A 279 -2.27 -9.09 5.96
N TYR A 280 -2.30 -10.17 6.72
CA TYR A 280 -3.51 -10.96 6.96
C TYR A 280 -3.65 -11.32 8.43
N ALA A 281 -4.78 -10.96 9.02
CA ALA A 281 -5.16 -11.34 10.37
C ALA A 281 -4.04 -11.15 11.43
N GLY A 282 -3.44 -9.96 11.47
CA GLY A 282 -2.41 -9.61 12.44
C GLY A 282 -0.99 -10.07 12.09
N THR A 283 -0.75 -10.58 10.89
CA THR A 283 0.54 -11.19 10.51
C THR A 283 0.93 -10.77 9.08
N ALA A 284 2.21 -10.47 8.84
CA ALA A 284 2.76 -10.36 7.50
C ALA A 284 2.90 -11.76 6.89
N VAL A 285 2.24 -12.00 5.76
CA VAL A 285 2.25 -13.31 5.09
C VAL A 285 3.18 -13.35 3.89
N GLU A 286 3.37 -12.23 3.20
CA GLU A 286 4.31 -12.11 2.09
C GLU A 286 4.84 -10.69 1.97
N GLU A 287 6.09 -10.57 1.55
CA GLU A 287 6.73 -9.36 1.09
C GLU A 287 7.26 -9.60 -0.32
N ALA A 288 6.82 -8.79 -1.26
CA ALA A 288 7.11 -8.95 -2.67
C ALA A 288 7.40 -7.59 -3.33
N ALA A 289 8.26 -7.56 -4.34
CA ALA A 289 8.40 -6.40 -5.20
C ALA A 289 7.11 -6.20 -6.01
N THR A 290 6.76 -4.96 -6.35
CA THR A 290 5.55 -4.69 -7.15
C THR A 290 5.59 -5.39 -8.50
N VAL A 291 6.78 -5.58 -9.07
CA VAL A 291 6.97 -6.33 -10.33
C VAL A 291 6.53 -7.80 -10.24
N ASP A 292 6.57 -8.41 -9.06
CA ASP A 292 6.14 -9.81 -8.86
C ASP A 292 4.62 -9.95 -9.10
N PHE A 293 3.85 -8.88 -8.90
CA PHE A 293 2.41 -8.84 -9.17
C PHE A 293 2.05 -8.75 -10.66
N ASN A 294 3.01 -8.75 -11.58
CA ASN A 294 2.74 -8.90 -13.01
C ASN A 294 2.34 -10.34 -13.39
N GLN A 295 2.71 -11.32 -12.57
CA GLN A 295 2.44 -12.74 -12.83
C GLN A 295 2.08 -13.46 -11.53
N GLU A 296 0.95 -14.15 -11.51
CA GLU A 296 0.52 -14.92 -10.34
C GLU A 296 1.57 -15.94 -9.87
N ALA A 297 2.30 -16.56 -10.80
CA ALA A 297 3.33 -17.55 -10.50
C ALA A 297 4.50 -17.00 -9.68
N ALA A 298 4.76 -15.68 -9.76
CA ALA A 298 5.80 -15.01 -8.98
C ALA A 298 5.37 -14.73 -7.52
N LEU A 299 4.09 -14.84 -7.21
CA LEU A 299 3.56 -14.66 -5.86
C LEU A 299 3.68 -15.97 -5.08
N ARG A 300 4.08 -15.87 -3.82
CA ARG A 300 4.53 -17.00 -3.01
C ARG A 300 3.45 -17.55 -2.10
N HIS A 301 2.74 -16.65 -1.38
CA HIS A 301 1.71 -17.06 -0.42
C HIS A 301 0.35 -17.29 -1.10
N PRO A 302 -0.39 -18.37 -0.79
CA PRO A 302 -1.71 -18.62 -1.38
C PRO A 302 -2.72 -17.47 -1.20
N TYR A 303 -2.66 -16.74 -0.09
CA TYR A 303 -3.50 -15.55 0.13
C TYR A 303 -3.13 -14.40 -0.81
N THR A 304 -1.86 -14.17 -1.08
CA THR A 304 -1.42 -13.13 -2.04
C THR A 304 -1.91 -13.44 -3.44
N ARG A 305 -1.88 -14.71 -3.85
CA ARG A 305 -2.45 -15.19 -5.12
C ARG A 305 -3.98 -15.00 -5.17
N ALA A 306 -4.67 -15.26 -4.05
CA ALA A 306 -6.09 -15.01 -3.95
C ALA A 306 -6.43 -13.52 -4.09
N LEU A 307 -5.66 -12.63 -3.46
CA LEU A 307 -5.80 -11.19 -3.64
C LEU A 307 -5.55 -10.76 -5.09
N PHE A 308 -4.53 -11.31 -5.75
CA PHE A 308 -4.24 -11.05 -7.16
C PHE A 308 -5.41 -11.41 -8.06
N ARG A 309 -5.99 -12.63 -7.91
CA ARG A 309 -7.16 -13.07 -8.68
C ARG A 309 -8.41 -12.25 -8.41
N ALA A 310 -8.54 -11.68 -7.21
CA ALA A 310 -9.66 -10.84 -6.83
C ALA A 310 -9.62 -9.44 -7.46
N MET A 311 -8.49 -9.03 -8.06
CA MET A 311 -8.41 -7.75 -8.76
C MET A 311 -9.27 -7.77 -10.03
N PRO A 312 -9.91 -6.63 -10.38
CA PRO A 312 -10.75 -6.53 -11.58
C PRO A 312 -10.02 -6.94 -12.87
N GLU A 313 -8.72 -6.61 -12.98
CA GLU A 313 -7.88 -6.89 -14.15
C GLU A 313 -7.53 -8.39 -14.30
N HIS A 314 -7.71 -9.18 -13.21
CA HIS A 314 -7.35 -10.61 -13.16
C HIS A 314 -8.54 -11.55 -12.99
N GLY A 315 -9.73 -11.12 -13.45
CA GLY A 315 -10.92 -11.95 -13.51
C GLY A 315 -11.89 -11.82 -12.36
N PHE A 316 -11.59 -10.95 -11.38
CA PHE A 316 -12.46 -10.63 -10.23
C PHE A 316 -13.02 -11.88 -9.53
N ALA A 317 -12.13 -12.85 -9.27
CA ALA A 317 -12.49 -14.10 -8.60
C ALA A 317 -12.44 -13.91 -7.07
N PRO A 318 -13.58 -13.84 -6.38
CA PRO A 318 -13.60 -13.65 -4.94
C PRO A 318 -13.13 -14.92 -4.23
N GLU A 319 -12.30 -14.73 -3.19
CA GLU A 319 -11.89 -15.82 -2.31
C GLU A 319 -13.00 -16.13 -1.31
N PRO A 320 -13.48 -17.36 -1.20
CA PRO A 320 -14.57 -17.73 -0.29
C PRO A 320 -14.14 -17.64 1.18
N GLY A 321 -15.15 -17.42 2.05
CA GLY A 321 -14.98 -17.32 3.49
C GLY A 321 -14.57 -15.92 3.96
N ILE A 322 -14.47 -15.76 5.27
CA ILE A 322 -14.15 -14.50 5.94
C ILE A 322 -12.80 -14.63 6.68
N GLN A 323 -12.12 -13.51 6.84
CA GLN A 323 -10.94 -13.46 7.70
C GLN A 323 -11.35 -13.81 9.15
N PRO A 324 -10.61 -14.71 9.84
CA PRO A 324 -10.93 -15.04 11.23
C PRO A 324 -10.78 -13.80 12.13
N TYR A 325 -11.64 -13.72 13.13
CA TYR A 325 -11.51 -12.69 14.16
C TYR A 325 -10.25 -12.91 14.99
N VAL A 326 -9.70 -11.83 15.52
CA VAL A 326 -8.48 -11.85 16.37
C VAL A 326 -8.61 -12.84 17.55
N ARG A 327 -9.84 -13.07 18.04
CA ARG A 327 -10.09 -14.03 19.13
C ARG A 327 -10.04 -15.48 18.71
N ASP A 328 -10.27 -15.74 17.43
CA ASP A 328 -10.46 -17.08 16.86
C ASP A 328 -9.32 -17.45 15.90
N LEU A 329 -8.17 -16.77 16.04
CA LEU A 329 -7.00 -17.01 15.20
C LEU A 329 -6.40 -18.39 15.53
N PRO A 330 -6.06 -19.19 14.51
CA PRO A 330 -5.34 -20.45 14.70
C PRO A 330 -3.94 -20.17 15.27
N GLU A 331 -3.35 -21.17 15.91
CA GLU A 331 -1.98 -21.10 16.44
C GLU A 331 -0.94 -20.91 15.32
N GLY A 332 -1.13 -21.59 14.20
CA GLY A 332 -0.24 -21.53 13.04
C GLY A 332 -0.59 -20.45 12.03
N CYS A 333 -0.60 -20.83 10.75
CA CYS A 333 -0.91 -19.92 9.66
C CYS A 333 -2.34 -19.36 9.77
N PRO A 334 -2.54 -18.03 9.86
CA PRO A 334 -3.86 -17.46 10.03
C PRO A 334 -4.77 -17.67 8.81
N TYR A 335 -4.19 -17.92 7.63
CA TYR A 335 -4.92 -18.25 6.41
C TYR A 335 -5.25 -19.75 6.30
N GLY A 336 -4.67 -20.60 7.13
CA GLY A 336 -4.85 -22.05 7.12
C GLY A 336 -6.28 -22.53 6.89
N PRO A 337 -7.30 -22.04 7.65
CA PRO A 337 -8.70 -22.45 7.48
C PRO A 337 -9.31 -22.20 6.09
N ARG A 338 -8.71 -21.30 5.29
CA ARG A 338 -9.17 -20.93 3.94
C ARG A 338 -8.20 -21.37 2.86
N CYS A 339 -7.03 -21.87 3.24
CA CYS A 339 -5.96 -22.21 2.31
C CYS A 339 -6.28 -23.51 1.54
N PRO A 340 -6.35 -23.48 0.19
CA PRO A 340 -6.58 -24.68 -0.59
C PRO A 340 -5.40 -25.69 -0.51
N LYS A 341 -4.22 -25.23 -0.08
CA LYS A 341 -3.00 -26.04 0.11
C LYS A 341 -2.72 -26.34 1.58
N HIS A 342 -3.74 -26.22 2.47
CA HIS A 342 -3.57 -26.46 3.91
C HIS A 342 -3.00 -27.87 4.19
N ARG A 343 -1.98 -27.94 5.05
CA ARG A 343 -1.37 -29.17 5.55
C ARG A 343 -1.38 -29.15 7.08
N THR A 344 -1.20 -30.30 7.71
CA THR A 344 -1.17 -30.44 9.16
C THR A 344 -0.10 -29.55 9.80
N GLU A 345 1.04 -29.40 9.15
CA GLU A 345 2.18 -28.58 9.58
C GLU A 345 1.84 -27.09 9.62
N CYS A 346 0.87 -26.63 8.81
CA CYS A 346 0.39 -25.23 8.85
C CYS A 346 -0.27 -24.86 10.19
N SER A 347 -0.63 -25.86 11.01
CA SER A 347 -1.19 -25.63 12.35
C SER A 347 -0.13 -25.31 13.41
N ARG A 348 1.15 -25.36 13.05
CA ARG A 348 2.28 -24.94 13.90
C ARG A 348 2.73 -23.54 13.51
N GLU A 349 3.63 -22.97 14.30
CA GLU A 349 4.26 -21.71 13.96
C GLU A 349 4.98 -21.81 12.60
N VAL A 350 4.67 -20.86 11.71
CA VAL A 350 5.26 -20.80 10.37
C VAL A 350 6.21 -19.60 10.34
N PRO A 351 7.51 -19.81 10.11
CA PRO A 351 8.49 -18.74 10.09
C PRO A 351 8.29 -17.80 8.89
N TYR A 352 8.74 -16.54 9.04
CA TYR A 352 8.75 -15.55 7.96
C TYR A 352 10.13 -15.47 7.33
N VAL A 353 10.34 -16.22 6.27
CA VAL A 353 11.67 -16.49 5.68
C VAL A 353 11.86 -15.81 4.31
N PRO A 354 13.10 -15.49 3.94
CA PRO A 354 13.44 -15.09 2.57
C PRO A 354 13.14 -16.23 1.59
N TYR A 355 12.50 -15.91 0.47
CA TYR A 355 12.22 -16.88 -0.59
C TYR A 355 12.07 -16.19 -1.94
N GLN A 356 12.81 -16.63 -2.96
CA GLN A 356 12.75 -16.14 -4.36
C GLN A 356 12.70 -14.60 -4.49
N GLY A 357 13.62 -13.89 -3.83
CA GLY A 357 13.74 -12.44 -3.90
C GLY A 357 12.73 -11.63 -3.08
N GLY A 358 11.87 -12.28 -2.32
CA GLY A 358 10.96 -11.69 -1.34
C GLY A 358 11.05 -12.39 0.02
N ARG A 359 10.02 -12.26 0.84
CA ARG A 359 9.85 -13.00 2.10
C ARG A 359 8.46 -13.60 2.16
N VAL A 360 8.32 -14.77 2.76
CA VAL A 360 7.02 -15.45 2.85
C VAL A 360 6.87 -16.21 4.16
N ARG A 361 5.65 -16.25 4.67
CA ARG A 361 5.23 -17.05 5.82
C ARG A 361 4.35 -18.21 5.33
N CYS A 362 4.98 -19.18 4.69
CA CYS A 362 4.29 -20.34 4.14
C CYS A 362 5.24 -21.54 4.11
N ILE A 363 4.75 -22.72 4.50
CA ILE A 363 5.50 -23.97 4.39
C ILE A 363 5.46 -24.58 2.99
N CYS A 364 4.54 -24.09 2.12
CA CYS A 364 4.40 -24.52 0.72
C CYS A 364 4.27 -23.26 -0.18
N PRO A 365 5.27 -22.36 -0.22
CA PRO A 365 5.23 -21.21 -1.08
C PRO A 365 5.34 -21.64 -2.55
N GLY A 366 4.63 -20.92 -3.44
CA GLY A 366 4.66 -21.21 -4.88
C GLY A 366 3.88 -22.46 -5.30
N ASP A 367 4.26 -23.04 -6.40
CA ASP A 367 3.78 -24.33 -6.91
C ASP A 367 4.88 -25.37 -6.70
N GLU A 368 4.63 -26.27 -5.74
CA GLU A 368 5.19 -27.60 -5.53
C GLU A 368 6.67 -27.86 -5.16
N SER A 369 6.82 -28.75 -4.19
CA SER A 369 7.83 -29.77 -3.89
C SER A 369 9.25 -29.40 -3.41
N GLU A 370 9.86 -28.28 -3.73
CA GLU A 370 11.29 -28.07 -3.42
C GLU A 370 11.61 -27.62 -1.98
N ILE A 371 10.62 -27.27 -1.18
CA ILE A 371 10.82 -26.51 0.06
C ILE A 371 10.90 -27.38 1.30
N LEU A 372 10.43 -28.61 1.25
CA LEU A 372 10.54 -29.54 2.39
C LEU A 372 12.02 -29.84 2.74
N GLU A 373 12.91 -29.74 1.78
CA GLU A 373 14.34 -29.93 2.04
C GLU A 373 14.98 -28.71 2.74
N GLU A 374 14.60 -27.47 2.36
CA GLU A 374 15.14 -26.26 3.00
C GLU A 374 14.59 -26.03 4.42
N ILE A 375 13.33 -26.39 4.69
CA ILE A 375 12.75 -26.27 6.04
C ILE A 375 13.37 -27.28 7.00
N ASN A 376 13.72 -28.49 6.54
CA ASN A 376 14.40 -29.49 7.37
C ASN A 376 15.83 -29.04 7.74
N THR A 377 16.53 -28.33 6.85
CA THR A 377 17.86 -27.76 7.18
C THR A 377 17.75 -26.62 8.19
N TRP A 378 16.63 -25.89 8.23
CA TRP A 378 16.40 -24.82 9.21
C TRP A 378 16.09 -25.34 10.62
N ASP A 379 15.35 -26.43 10.72
CA ASP A 379 15.12 -27.15 12.00
C ASP A 379 16.42 -27.75 12.56
N GLU A 380 17.35 -28.15 11.69
CA GLU A 380 18.68 -28.60 12.08
C GLU A 380 19.54 -27.43 12.58
N TYR A 381 19.48 -26.26 11.89
CA TYR A 381 20.23 -25.06 12.28
C TYR A 381 19.80 -24.52 13.66
N GLN A 382 18.50 -24.50 13.95
CA GLN A 382 17.98 -24.09 15.27
C GLN A 382 18.35 -25.05 16.39
N LYS A 383 18.50 -26.35 16.09
CA LYS A 383 18.93 -27.35 17.08
C LYS A 383 20.42 -27.20 17.45
N GLU A 384 21.23 -26.75 16.51
CA GLU A 384 22.67 -26.51 16.76
C GLU A 384 22.92 -25.23 17.58
N GLU A 385 22.15 -24.14 17.35
CA GLU A 385 22.27 -22.95 18.17
C GLU A 385 21.67 -23.08 19.59
N GLY A 386 20.64 -23.94 19.75
CA GLY A 386 20.02 -24.23 21.06
C GLY A 386 20.81 -25.18 21.94
N ALA A 387 21.79 -25.89 21.39
CA ALA A 387 22.64 -26.86 22.16
C ALA A 387 23.94 -26.24 22.69
N GLY A 388 24.16 -24.93 22.44
CA GLY A 388 25.38 -24.19 22.85
C GLY A 388 25.16 -23.16 23.96
N SER A 389 24.05 -23.23 24.72
CA SER A 389 23.77 -22.30 25.83
C SER A 389 23.70 -23.01 27.16
#